data_0a8b9ee474295b2f4558a861ae72dec1
#
_entry.id   0a8b9ee474295b2f4558a861ae72dec1
#
_cell.length_a   1.000
_cell.length_b   1.000
_cell.length_c   1.000
_cell.angle_alpha   90.00
_cell.angle_beta   90.00
_cell.angle_gamma   90.00
#
_symmetry.space_group_name_H-M   'P 1'
#
loop_
_entity.id
_entity.type
_entity.pdbx_description
1 polymer ?
#
loop_
_entity_poly.entity_id
_entity_poly.type
_entity_poly.pdbx_seq_one_letter_code
_entity_poly.pdbx_strand_id
1 'polypeptide(L)'
;MSYESHLQSKKYFDNTASVYQQRSDGLVYDFSSLIFQRRNKIVKMFIPLAGKQEIILDFGMGPGVFAEHCTENGYSYLGIDISTKMVERAQSLKLENAKFRVGDIDSLNEYQGEMDYVLAIGLIDYVEEPLRVIQLLTNCLNKNGHLIISFRNRYSLPRFFRDTIKLIWNKVLTNKATKSNKAFFASVHEHSFDFSTQLLPILKSLGFNSFTTKYFNCSPIFFNFPIHSKVWDKWYRLDSHLSSHYMRHLCSGGVVFASKLSQEK
;
A
#
# COMPACT_ATOMS: atom_id res chain seq x y z
N MET A 1 11.96 -15.82 -3.64
CA MET A 1 12.32 -15.14 -2.39
C MET A 1 13.26 -16.01 -1.60
N SER A 2 14.40 -15.51 -1.11
CA SER A 2 15.25 -16.31 -0.24
C SER A 2 14.53 -16.56 1.09
N TYR A 3 14.72 -17.73 1.70
CA TYR A 3 14.11 -18.07 3.01
C TYR A 3 14.44 -17.03 4.09
N GLU A 4 15.66 -16.48 4.07
CA GLU A 4 16.09 -15.44 5.00
C GLU A 4 15.34 -14.11 4.82
N SER A 5 15.13 -13.66 3.58
CA SER A 5 14.37 -12.44 3.26
C SER A 5 12.90 -12.54 3.73
N HIS A 6 12.30 -13.71 3.55
CA HIS A 6 10.97 -14.03 4.02
C HIS A 6 10.85 -13.93 5.56
N LEU A 7 11.77 -14.56 6.28
CA LEU A 7 11.80 -14.56 7.74
C LEU A 7 12.02 -13.15 8.33
N GLN A 8 12.87 -12.36 7.70
CA GLN A 8 13.15 -10.98 8.09
C GLN A 8 11.92 -10.08 7.88
N SER A 9 11.24 -10.19 6.72
CA SER A 9 10.02 -9.45 6.44
C SER A 9 8.91 -9.79 7.43
N LYS A 10 8.68 -11.08 7.70
CA LYS A 10 7.71 -11.53 8.70
C LYS A 10 8.00 -10.93 10.09
N LYS A 11 9.23 -11.03 10.57
CA LYS A 11 9.64 -10.49 11.88
C LYS A 11 9.47 -8.96 11.96
N TYR A 12 9.75 -8.25 10.86
CA TYR A 12 9.55 -6.80 10.78
C TYR A 12 8.07 -6.44 10.95
N PHE A 13 7.18 -7.07 10.18
CA PHE A 13 5.75 -6.77 10.21
C PHE A 13 5.09 -7.24 11.51
N ASP A 14 5.51 -8.36 12.10
CA ASP A 14 5.08 -8.78 13.43
C ASP A 14 5.40 -7.74 14.52
N ASN A 15 6.57 -7.12 14.46
CA ASN A 15 7.00 -6.10 15.42
C ASN A 15 6.33 -4.73 15.21
N THR A 16 5.85 -4.43 14.02
CA THR A 16 5.26 -3.14 13.67
C THR A 16 3.73 -3.16 13.62
N ALA A 17 3.10 -4.32 13.84
CA ALA A 17 1.66 -4.51 13.70
C ALA A 17 0.81 -3.52 14.53
N SER A 18 1.22 -3.21 15.78
CA SER A 18 0.51 -2.25 16.63
C SER A 18 0.57 -0.81 16.09
N VAL A 19 1.73 -0.42 15.56
CA VAL A 19 1.95 0.94 15.02
C VAL A 19 1.16 1.12 13.72
N TYR A 20 1.11 0.07 12.88
CA TYR A 20 0.32 0.08 11.64
C TYR A 20 -1.17 0.28 11.92
N GLN A 21 -1.72 -0.43 12.91
CA GLN A 21 -3.12 -0.28 13.28
C GLN A 21 -3.42 1.13 13.79
N GLN A 22 -2.66 1.64 14.76
CA GLN A 22 -2.87 2.98 15.32
C GLN A 22 -2.87 4.08 14.24
N ARG A 23 -2.00 3.94 13.22
CA ARG A 23 -1.95 4.86 12.09
C ARG A 23 -3.15 4.71 11.16
N SER A 24 -3.60 3.49 10.93
CA SER A 24 -4.76 3.21 10.09
C SER A 24 -6.06 3.70 10.71
N ASP A 25 -6.18 3.56 12.04
CA ASP A 25 -7.35 3.96 12.82
C ASP A 25 -7.42 5.48 13.07
N GLY A 26 -6.42 6.23 12.61
CA GLY A 26 -6.37 7.70 12.78
C GLY A 26 -6.15 8.15 14.22
N LEU A 27 -5.66 7.27 15.09
CA LEU A 27 -5.38 7.58 16.50
C LEU A 27 -4.10 8.41 16.70
N VAL A 28 -3.24 8.45 15.68
CA VAL A 28 -1.99 9.20 15.69
C VAL A 28 -2.05 10.30 14.62
N TYR A 29 -1.78 11.53 15.00
CA TYR A 29 -1.72 12.69 14.10
C TYR A 29 -0.27 13.05 13.79
N ASP A 30 0.39 12.22 12.99
CA ASP A 30 1.73 12.46 12.48
C ASP A 30 1.74 12.41 10.94
N PHE A 31 2.86 12.80 10.35
CA PHE A 31 3.01 12.80 8.89
C PHE A 31 2.84 11.41 8.25
N SER A 32 3.28 10.36 8.93
CA SER A 32 3.09 8.99 8.43
C SER A 32 1.62 8.60 8.41
N SER A 33 0.86 9.00 9.44
CA SER A 33 -0.59 8.79 9.51
C SER A 33 -1.33 9.53 8.40
N LEU A 34 -0.89 10.74 8.02
CA LEU A 34 -1.44 11.47 6.87
C LEU A 34 -1.30 10.67 5.57
N ILE A 35 -0.12 10.08 5.34
CA ILE A 35 0.13 9.23 4.16
C ILE A 35 -0.84 8.04 4.15
N PHE A 36 -0.95 7.32 5.28
CA PHE A 36 -1.83 6.16 5.41
C PHE A 36 -3.30 6.53 5.16
N GLN A 37 -3.82 7.56 5.83
CA GLN A 37 -5.20 7.98 5.70
C GLN A 37 -5.54 8.45 4.27
N ARG A 38 -4.66 9.21 3.64
CA ARG A 38 -4.84 9.67 2.26
C ARG A 38 -4.85 8.51 1.27
N ARG A 39 -3.88 7.60 1.38
CA ARG A 39 -3.82 6.39 0.57
C ARG A 39 -5.08 5.54 0.75
N ASN A 40 -5.44 5.24 2.00
CA ASN A 40 -6.59 4.39 2.31
C ASN A 40 -7.91 5.00 1.80
N LYS A 41 -8.08 6.33 1.90
CA LYS A 41 -9.24 7.01 1.32
C LYS A 41 -9.32 6.83 -0.19
N ILE A 42 -8.19 6.95 -0.91
CA ILE A 42 -8.16 6.73 -2.36
C ILE A 42 -8.50 5.29 -2.71
N VAL A 43 -7.95 4.31 -1.97
CA VAL A 43 -8.26 2.90 -2.19
C VAL A 43 -9.75 2.64 -2.01
N LYS A 44 -10.35 3.11 -0.92
CA LYS A 44 -11.81 2.97 -0.67
C LYS A 44 -12.66 3.60 -1.78
N MET A 45 -12.22 4.70 -2.39
CA MET A 45 -12.91 5.31 -3.53
C MET A 45 -12.83 4.47 -4.82
N PHE A 46 -11.87 3.57 -4.93
CA PHE A 46 -11.71 2.67 -6.07
C PHE A 46 -12.44 1.33 -5.90
N ILE A 47 -12.99 1.07 -4.71
CA ILE A 47 -13.78 -0.14 -4.43
C ILE A 47 -15.27 0.25 -4.56
N PRO A 48 -15.96 -0.10 -5.66
CA PRO A 48 -17.38 0.22 -5.85
C PRO A 48 -18.26 -0.68 -4.96
N LEU A 49 -19.56 -0.58 -5.09
CA LEU A 49 -20.49 -1.57 -4.56
C LEU A 49 -20.32 -2.87 -5.38
N ALA A 50 -20.28 -4.00 -4.69
CA ALA A 50 -20.15 -5.30 -5.31
C ALA A 50 -21.37 -5.64 -6.18
N GLY A 51 -21.11 -6.34 -7.27
CA GLY A 51 -22.11 -7.10 -7.99
C GLY A 51 -22.54 -8.35 -7.21
N LYS A 52 -23.21 -9.28 -7.90
CA LYS A 52 -23.58 -10.55 -7.26
C LYS A 52 -22.35 -11.45 -7.07
N GLN A 53 -22.07 -11.83 -5.82
CA GLN A 53 -21.04 -12.82 -5.45
C GLN A 53 -19.62 -12.45 -5.87
N GLU A 54 -19.27 -11.17 -5.94
CA GLU A 54 -17.90 -10.74 -6.25
C GLU A 54 -16.95 -10.99 -5.08
N ILE A 55 -15.74 -11.42 -5.42
CA ILE A 55 -14.68 -11.77 -4.47
C ILE A 55 -13.53 -10.77 -4.59
N ILE A 56 -13.09 -10.27 -3.45
CA ILE A 56 -11.92 -9.40 -3.36
C ILE A 56 -10.80 -10.07 -2.56
N LEU A 57 -9.60 -10.15 -3.14
CA LEU A 57 -8.37 -10.58 -2.48
C LEU A 57 -7.57 -9.35 -2.07
N ASP A 58 -7.23 -9.25 -0.79
CA ASP A 58 -6.29 -8.24 -0.27
C ASP A 58 -4.99 -8.93 0.17
N PHE A 59 -3.96 -8.82 -0.68
CA PHE A 59 -2.67 -9.47 -0.44
C PHE A 59 -1.68 -8.49 0.20
N GLY A 60 -1.17 -8.85 1.38
CA GLY A 60 -0.48 -7.95 2.29
C GLY A 60 -1.49 -7.05 3.02
N MET A 61 -2.62 -7.63 3.45
CA MET A 61 -3.76 -6.90 4.03
C MET A 61 -3.44 -6.15 5.32
N GLY A 62 -2.31 -6.45 5.97
CA GLY A 62 -2.00 -5.95 7.31
C GLY A 62 -3.08 -6.34 8.34
N PRO A 63 -3.50 -5.41 9.21
CA PRO A 63 -4.53 -5.68 10.22
C PRO A 63 -5.97 -5.69 9.66
N GLY A 64 -6.16 -5.83 8.33
CA GLY A 64 -7.48 -5.88 7.69
C GLY A 64 -8.11 -4.51 7.44
N VAL A 65 -7.30 -3.51 7.09
CA VAL A 65 -7.72 -2.08 6.95
C VAL A 65 -8.91 -1.88 5.99
N PHE A 66 -9.03 -2.72 4.98
CA PHE A 66 -10.08 -2.61 3.97
C PHE A 66 -11.20 -3.63 4.13
N ALA A 67 -11.06 -4.60 5.06
CA ALA A 67 -11.98 -5.71 5.19
C ALA A 67 -13.42 -5.27 5.47
N GLU A 68 -13.63 -4.41 6.48
CA GLU A 68 -14.96 -3.87 6.81
C GLU A 68 -15.59 -3.13 5.62
N HIS A 69 -14.85 -2.21 5.00
CA HIS A 69 -15.35 -1.47 3.83
C HIS A 69 -15.71 -2.38 2.64
N CYS A 70 -14.92 -3.43 2.40
CA CYS A 70 -15.23 -4.39 1.32
C CYS A 70 -16.48 -5.21 1.64
N THR A 71 -16.60 -5.72 2.87
CA THR A 71 -17.78 -6.52 3.26
C THR A 71 -19.06 -5.68 3.34
N GLU A 72 -18.99 -4.43 3.80
CA GLU A 72 -20.10 -3.47 3.76
C GLU A 72 -20.54 -3.14 2.33
N ASN A 73 -19.60 -3.12 1.38
CA ASN A 73 -19.90 -2.95 -0.04
C ASN A 73 -20.41 -4.24 -0.72
N GLY A 74 -20.54 -5.36 0.00
CA GLY A 74 -21.13 -6.60 -0.49
C GLY A 74 -20.15 -7.63 -1.02
N TYR A 75 -18.84 -7.42 -0.91
CA TYR A 75 -17.84 -8.40 -1.35
C TYR A 75 -17.66 -9.55 -0.36
N SER A 76 -17.35 -10.74 -0.89
CA SER A 76 -16.65 -11.76 -0.14
C SER A 76 -15.18 -11.39 -0.07
N TYR A 77 -14.66 -11.15 1.14
CA TYR A 77 -13.30 -10.68 1.34
C TYR A 77 -12.35 -11.81 1.73
N LEU A 78 -11.22 -11.92 1.03
CA LEU A 78 -10.12 -12.78 1.38
C LEU A 78 -8.87 -11.95 1.65
N GLY A 79 -8.42 -11.90 2.89
CA GLY A 79 -7.19 -11.22 3.28
C GLY A 79 -6.05 -12.22 3.54
N ILE A 80 -4.88 -11.97 2.94
CA ILE A 80 -3.68 -12.77 3.15
C ILE A 80 -2.55 -11.86 3.61
N ASP A 81 -1.84 -12.22 4.68
CA ASP A 81 -0.65 -11.53 5.14
C ASP A 81 0.40 -12.53 5.64
N ILE A 82 1.67 -12.18 5.50
CA ILE A 82 2.80 -13.00 5.98
C ILE A 82 2.93 -12.97 7.51
N SER A 83 2.46 -11.90 8.14
CA SER A 83 2.55 -11.67 9.59
C SER A 83 1.40 -12.33 10.32
N THR A 84 1.71 -13.28 11.19
CA THR A 84 0.73 -13.93 12.06
C THR A 84 -0.01 -12.92 12.93
N LYS A 85 0.70 -11.92 13.46
CA LYS A 85 0.10 -10.89 14.31
C LYS A 85 -0.85 -9.96 13.56
N MET A 86 -0.60 -9.69 12.29
CA MET A 86 -1.52 -8.94 11.42
C MET A 86 -2.81 -9.74 11.20
N VAL A 87 -2.68 -11.03 10.90
CA VAL A 87 -3.83 -11.92 10.68
C VAL A 87 -4.67 -12.08 11.94
N GLU A 88 -4.06 -12.28 13.11
CA GLU A 88 -4.77 -12.34 14.40
C GLU A 88 -5.60 -11.08 14.67
N ARG A 89 -5.05 -9.90 14.34
CA ARG A 89 -5.78 -8.63 14.46
C ARG A 89 -6.92 -8.52 13.47
N ALA A 90 -6.72 -8.91 12.22
CA ALA A 90 -7.77 -8.91 11.21
C ALA A 90 -8.90 -9.87 11.62
N GLN A 91 -8.59 -11.04 12.13
CA GLN A 91 -9.59 -12.00 12.67
C GLN A 91 -10.40 -11.44 13.85
N SER A 92 -9.80 -10.55 14.65
CA SER A 92 -10.51 -9.90 15.76
C SER A 92 -11.63 -8.95 15.33
N LEU A 93 -11.67 -8.56 14.04
CA LEU A 93 -12.78 -7.76 13.45
C LEU A 93 -14.09 -8.54 13.40
N LYS A 94 -14.06 -9.87 13.42
CA LYS A 94 -15.25 -10.77 13.43
C LYS A 94 -16.27 -10.49 12.32
N LEU A 95 -15.77 -10.22 11.10
CA LEU A 95 -16.60 -9.95 9.93
C LEU A 95 -17.09 -11.26 9.30
N GLU A 96 -18.41 -11.39 9.07
CA GLU A 96 -19.04 -12.63 8.57
C GLU A 96 -18.58 -13.01 7.16
N ASN A 97 -18.44 -12.03 6.28
CA ASN A 97 -18.06 -12.25 4.87
C ASN A 97 -16.56 -12.05 4.61
N ALA A 98 -15.72 -12.21 5.65
CA ALA A 98 -14.28 -12.08 5.54
C ALA A 98 -13.55 -13.34 6.01
N LYS A 99 -12.55 -13.74 5.22
CA LYS A 99 -11.60 -14.80 5.59
C LYS A 99 -10.20 -14.21 5.67
N PHE A 100 -9.45 -14.58 6.70
CA PHE A 100 -8.10 -14.08 6.95
C PHE A 100 -7.14 -15.25 7.10
N ARG A 101 -6.05 -15.26 6.31
CA ARG A 101 -5.07 -16.34 6.29
C ARG A 101 -3.65 -15.81 6.42
N VAL A 102 -2.81 -16.55 7.13
CA VAL A 102 -1.35 -16.38 7.03
C VAL A 102 -0.90 -17.05 5.74
N GLY A 103 -0.18 -16.30 4.91
CA GLY A 103 0.33 -16.80 3.63
C GLY A 103 1.40 -15.89 3.04
N ASP A 104 2.15 -16.46 2.14
CA ASP A 104 3.17 -15.76 1.36
C ASP A 104 2.82 -15.73 -0.13
N ILE A 105 3.76 -15.30 -0.96
CA ILE A 105 3.56 -15.16 -2.40
C ILE A 105 3.18 -16.50 -3.08
N ASP A 106 3.66 -17.63 -2.56
CA ASP A 106 3.39 -18.94 -3.16
C ASP A 106 1.93 -19.38 -2.93
N SER A 107 1.28 -18.87 -1.88
CA SER A 107 -0.15 -19.11 -1.61
C SER A 107 -1.06 -18.50 -2.67
N LEU A 108 -0.60 -17.54 -3.49
CA LEU A 108 -1.36 -16.97 -4.60
C LEU A 108 -1.68 -18.00 -5.71
N ASN A 109 -0.88 -19.07 -5.81
CA ASN A 109 -1.12 -20.12 -6.80
C ASN A 109 -2.43 -20.90 -6.56
N GLU A 110 -3.01 -20.83 -5.36
CA GLU A 110 -4.28 -21.44 -5.01
C GLU A 110 -5.49 -20.73 -5.64
N TYR A 111 -5.34 -19.48 -6.13
CA TYR A 111 -6.47 -18.58 -6.48
C TYR A 111 -6.46 -18.13 -7.93
N GLN A 112 -5.94 -18.95 -8.85
CA GLN A 112 -5.80 -18.60 -10.28
C GLN A 112 -7.15 -18.33 -10.96
N GLY A 113 -7.36 -17.10 -11.42
CA GLY A 113 -8.54 -16.72 -12.20
C GLY A 113 -9.86 -16.60 -11.41
N GLU A 114 -9.80 -16.58 -10.07
CA GLU A 114 -10.99 -16.63 -9.22
C GLU A 114 -11.45 -15.26 -8.71
N MET A 115 -10.56 -14.25 -8.72
CA MET A 115 -10.81 -12.97 -8.07
C MET A 115 -11.37 -11.92 -9.03
N ASP A 116 -12.40 -11.20 -8.59
CA ASP A 116 -12.91 -10.05 -9.31
C ASP A 116 -12.04 -8.82 -9.05
N TYR A 117 -11.57 -8.66 -7.82
CA TYR A 117 -10.68 -7.60 -7.40
C TYR A 117 -9.47 -8.15 -6.65
N VAL A 118 -8.31 -7.56 -6.91
CA VAL A 118 -7.09 -7.81 -6.13
C VAL A 118 -6.54 -6.48 -5.63
N LEU A 119 -6.34 -6.40 -4.31
CA LEU A 119 -5.67 -5.30 -3.64
C LEU A 119 -4.23 -5.69 -3.30
N ALA A 120 -3.28 -4.75 -3.49
CA ALA A 120 -1.90 -4.86 -3.00
C ALA A 120 -1.42 -3.48 -2.53
N ILE A 121 -1.77 -3.12 -1.30
CA ILE A 121 -1.63 -1.76 -0.79
C ILE A 121 -0.46 -1.64 0.18
N GLY A 122 0.60 -0.91 -0.24
CA GLY A 122 1.85 -0.80 0.51
C GLY A 122 2.65 -2.10 0.51
N LEU A 123 2.54 -2.89 -0.53
CA LEU A 123 3.18 -4.18 -0.67
C LEU A 123 4.37 -4.16 -1.65
N ILE A 124 4.15 -3.71 -2.89
CA ILE A 124 5.15 -3.80 -3.97
C ILE A 124 6.43 -3.01 -3.69
N ASP A 125 6.37 -2.07 -2.78
CA ASP A 125 7.50 -1.26 -2.35
C ASP A 125 8.49 -2.04 -1.48
N TYR A 126 8.06 -3.16 -0.88
CA TYR A 126 8.80 -3.89 0.16
C TYR A 126 9.13 -5.34 -0.18
N VAL A 127 8.69 -5.83 -1.32
CA VAL A 127 8.99 -7.19 -1.78
C VAL A 127 10.28 -7.24 -2.60
N GLU A 128 10.98 -8.36 -2.58
CA GLU A 128 12.25 -8.55 -3.29
C GLU A 128 12.08 -8.45 -4.82
N GLU A 129 11.02 -9.08 -5.36
CA GLU A 129 10.73 -9.18 -6.79
C GLU A 129 9.35 -8.59 -7.12
N PRO A 130 9.19 -7.26 -7.13
CA PRO A 130 7.88 -6.62 -7.29
C PRO A 130 7.17 -6.97 -8.61
N LEU A 131 7.91 -7.16 -9.69
CA LEU A 131 7.34 -7.52 -10.99
C LEU A 131 6.72 -8.92 -10.97
N ARG A 132 7.40 -9.90 -10.37
CA ARG A 132 6.88 -11.25 -10.17
C ARG A 132 5.62 -11.23 -9.30
N VAL A 133 5.62 -10.43 -8.23
CA VAL A 133 4.45 -10.28 -7.35
C VAL A 133 3.26 -9.71 -8.13
N ILE A 134 3.44 -8.65 -8.91
CA ILE A 134 2.38 -8.06 -9.74
C ILE A 134 1.84 -9.10 -10.74
N GLN A 135 2.71 -9.91 -11.35
CA GLN A 135 2.29 -10.97 -12.27
C GLN A 135 1.44 -12.04 -11.58
N LEU A 136 1.85 -12.53 -10.40
CA LEU A 136 1.10 -13.53 -9.65
C LEU A 136 -0.25 -13.00 -9.18
N LEU A 137 -0.30 -11.75 -8.68
CA LEU A 137 -1.55 -11.07 -8.34
C LEU A 137 -2.49 -10.93 -9.56
N THR A 138 -1.92 -10.64 -10.74
CA THR A 138 -2.68 -10.55 -11.99
C THR A 138 -3.25 -11.89 -12.42
N ASN A 139 -2.53 -13.00 -12.15
CA ASN A 139 -3.00 -14.36 -12.45
C ASN A 139 -4.17 -14.78 -11.55
N CYS A 140 -4.31 -14.22 -10.35
CA CYS A 140 -5.48 -14.47 -9.49
C CYS A 140 -6.75 -13.85 -10.05
N LEU A 141 -6.65 -12.82 -10.91
CA LEU A 141 -7.81 -12.12 -11.46
C LEU A 141 -8.51 -12.93 -12.54
N ASN A 142 -9.83 -12.90 -12.53
CA ASN A 142 -10.66 -13.38 -13.62
C ASN A 142 -10.48 -12.51 -14.89
N LYS A 143 -11.17 -12.85 -15.98
CA LYS A 143 -11.01 -12.21 -17.30
C LYS A 143 -11.34 -10.71 -17.30
N ASN A 144 -12.28 -10.29 -16.45
CA ASN A 144 -12.72 -8.89 -16.31
C ASN A 144 -12.27 -8.27 -14.99
N GLY A 145 -11.27 -8.87 -14.35
CA GLY A 145 -10.84 -8.51 -13.02
C GLY A 145 -10.12 -7.16 -12.93
N HIS A 146 -10.09 -6.64 -11.71
CA HIS A 146 -9.56 -5.33 -11.38
C HIS A 146 -8.41 -5.43 -10.38
N LEU A 147 -7.33 -4.71 -10.64
CA LEU A 147 -6.17 -4.60 -9.75
C LEU A 147 -6.09 -3.21 -9.15
N ILE A 148 -5.99 -3.13 -7.83
CA ILE A 148 -5.73 -1.89 -7.10
C ILE A 148 -4.38 -2.03 -6.40
N ILE A 149 -3.39 -1.27 -6.85
CA ILE A 149 -2.05 -1.29 -6.24
C ILE A 149 -1.65 0.11 -5.80
N SER A 150 -0.94 0.21 -4.69
CA SER A 150 -0.26 1.44 -4.32
C SER A 150 1.23 1.32 -4.55
N PHE A 151 1.88 2.44 -4.88
CA PHE A 151 3.31 2.50 -5.14
C PHE A 151 3.94 3.75 -4.54
N ARG A 152 5.20 3.66 -4.15
CA ARG A 152 6.04 4.82 -3.81
C ARG A 152 6.49 5.51 -5.09
N ASN A 153 6.23 6.80 -5.18
CA ASN A 153 6.63 7.56 -6.36
C ASN A 153 8.14 7.84 -6.35
N ARG A 154 8.82 7.49 -7.45
CA ARG A 154 10.26 7.72 -7.62
C ARG A 154 10.66 9.19 -7.51
N TYR A 155 9.85 10.09 -8.04
CA TYR A 155 10.11 11.53 -8.09
C TYR A 155 9.50 12.30 -6.92
N SER A 156 9.35 11.66 -5.76
CA SER A 156 8.76 12.27 -4.57
C SER A 156 9.56 13.46 -4.04
N LEU A 157 9.00 14.66 -4.20
CA LEU A 157 9.60 15.89 -3.68
C LEU A 157 9.67 15.88 -2.13
N PRO A 158 8.62 15.48 -1.38
CA PRO A 158 8.69 15.35 0.06
C PRO A 158 9.83 14.43 0.54
N ARG A 159 10.04 13.30 -0.15
CA ARG A 159 11.11 12.37 0.21
C ARG A 159 12.48 12.94 -0.10
N PHE A 160 12.66 13.57 -1.24
CA PHE A 160 13.91 14.23 -1.60
C PHE A 160 14.36 15.25 -0.53
N PHE A 161 13.46 16.13 -0.10
CA PHE A 161 13.77 17.10 0.95
C PHE A 161 14.06 16.43 2.30
N ARG A 162 13.24 15.45 2.71
CA ARG A 162 13.48 14.69 3.95
C ARG A 162 14.86 14.06 3.96
N ASP A 163 15.25 13.39 2.88
CA ASP A 163 16.49 12.65 2.81
C ASP A 163 17.70 13.60 2.73
N THR A 164 17.55 14.74 2.05
CA THR A 164 18.55 15.82 2.02
C THR A 164 18.76 16.43 3.40
N ILE A 165 17.69 16.77 4.11
CA ILE A 165 17.78 17.31 5.47
C ILE A 165 18.42 16.30 6.41
N LYS A 166 18.07 15.02 6.30
CA LYS A 166 18.66 13.94 7.11
C LYS A 166 20.17 13.79 6.85
N LEU A 167 20.60 13.95 5.61
CA LEU A 167 22.02 13.93 5.25
C LEU A 167 22.79 15.12 5.87
N ILE A 168 22.22 16.33 5.78
CA ILE A 168 22.81 17.53 6.37
C ILE A 168 22.87 17.39 7.89
N TRP A 169 21.78 16.95 8.53
CA TRP A 169 21.70 16.74 9.97
C TRP A 169 22.73 15.72 10.47
N ASN A 170 22.87 14.61 9.76
CA ASN A 170 23.87 13.59 10.07
C ASN A 170 25.32 14.11 9.93
N LYS A 171 25.59 14.98 8.96
CA LYS A 171 26.92 15.61 8.80
C LYS A 171 27.25 16.63 9.88
N VAL A 172 26.25 17.39 10.34
CA VAL A 172 26.45 18.51 11.29
C VAL A 172 26.47 18.04 12.75
N LEU A 173 25.65 17.04 13.11
CA LEU A 173 25.41 16.69 14.52
C LEU A 173 26.03 15.37 14.98
N THR A 174 26.58 14.52 14.10
CA THR A 174 27.06 13.21 14.55
C THR A 174 28.50 12.91 14.14
N ASN A 175 29.44 13.26 15.05
CA ASN A 175 30.67 12.46 15.23
C ASN A 175 30.43 11.19 16.09
N LYS A 176 29.18 10.89 16.49
CA LYS A 176 28.82 9.69 17.26
C LYS A 176 27.56 9.04 16.68
N ALA A 177 27.76 8.11 15.76
CA ALA A 177 26.68 7.28 15.21
C ALA A 177 26.21 6.26 16.24
N THR A 178 24.97 6.33 16.65
CA THR A 178 24.26 5.20 17.25
C THR A 178 23.98 4.15 16.16
N LYS A 179 24.78 3.09 16.15
CA LYS A 179 24.73 1.97 15.20
C LYS A 179 23.46 1.12 15.27
N SER A 180 22.63 1.31 16.29
CA SER A 180 21.53 0.39 16.63
C SER A 180 20.33 0.42 15.68
N ASN A 181 19.95 1.57 15.11
CA ASN A 181 18.72 1.64 14.31
C ASN A 181 18.94 1.47 12.80
N LYS A 182 20.18 1.55 12.30
CA LYS A 182 20.47 1.37 10.87
C LYS A 182 20.34 -0.08 10.39
N ALA A 183 20.68 -1.06 11.23
CA ALA A 183 20.62 -2.46 10.85
C ALA A 183 19.20 -2.99 10.69
N PHE A 184 18.23 -2.43 11.43
CA PHE A 184 16.84 -2.89 11.40
C PHE A 184 16.10 -2.45 10.11
N PHE A 185 16.36 -1.22 9.62
CA PHE A 185 15.77 -0.72 8.38
C PHE A 185 16.51 -1.19 7.11
N ALA A 186 17.74 -1.66 7.24
CA ALA A 186 18.54 -2.13 6.10
C ALA A 186 18.10 -3.52 5.58
N SER A 187 17.22 -4.22 6.30
CA SER A 187 16.79 -5.59 5.98
C SER A 187 15.53 -5.68 5.12
N VAL A 188 14.85 -4.57 4.85
CA VAL A 188 13.63 -4.55 4.04
C VAL A 188 13.92 -3.84 2.72
N HIS A 189 13.64 -4.51 1.61
CA HIS A 189 13.76 -3.91 0.28
C HIS A 189 12.83 -2.69 0.18
N GLU A 190 13.36 -1.59 -0.36
CA GLU A 190 12.58 -0.38 -0.59
C GLU A 190 12.63 -0.01 -2.07
N HIS A 191 11.56 -0.29 -2.79
CA HIS A 191 11.41 0.10 -4.18
C HIS A 191 10.61 1.40 -4.33
N SER A 192 10.86 2.11 -5.42
CA SER A 192 10.06 3.25 -5.84
C SER A 192 9.89 3.22 -7.35
N PHE A 193 8.71 3.57 -7.83
CA PHE A 193 8.33 3.42 -9.22
C PHE A 193 7.93 4.75 -9.84
N ASP A 194 8.25 4.92 -11.11
CA ASP A 194 7.56 5.87 -11.98
C ASP A 194 6.39 5.15 -12.63
N PHE A 195 5.19 5.73 -12.49
CA PHE A 195 3.99 5.10 -13.03
C PHE A 195 4.06 5.00 -14.56
N SER A 196 4.43 6.08 -15.23
CA SER A 196 4.33 6.18 -16.70
C SER A 196 5.38 5.35 -17.43
N THR A 197 6.60 5.31 -16.89
CA THR A 197 7.74 4.67 -17.56
C THR A 197 8.01 3.26 -17.08
N GLN A 198 7.52 2.87 -15.89
CA GLN A 198 7.78 1.55 -15.31
C GLN A 198 6.50 0.74 -15.09
N LEU A 199 5.55 1.22 -14.26
CA LEU A 199 4.36 0.42 -13.92
C LEU A 199 3.37 0.29 -15.06
N LEU A 200 3.08 1.36 -15.79
CA LEU A 200 2.10 1.34 -16.88
C LEU A 200 2.48 0.37 -18.01
N PRO A 201 3.73 0.31 -18.51
CA PRO A 201 4.12 -0.69 -19.51
C PRO A 201 3.95 -2.13 -19.01
N ILE A 202 4.31 -2.40 -17.75
CA ILE A 202 4.16 -3.72 -17.12
C ILE A 202 2.69 -4.11 -17.05
N LEU A 203 1.82 -3.24 -16.53
CA LEU A 203 0.40 -3.51 -16.42
C LEU A 203 -0.25 -3.74 -17.81
N LYS A 204 0.16 -2.97 -18.82
CA LYS A 204 -0.29 -3.19 -20.22
C LYS A 204 0.14 -4.56 -20.75
N SER A 205 1.39 -4.98 -20.50
CA SER A 205 1.88 -6.31 -20.93
C SER A 205 1.15 -7.47 -20.24
N LEU A 206 0.56 -7.22 -19.05
CA LEU A 206 -0.25 -8.18 -18.30
C LEU A 206 -1.74 -8.16 -18.68
N GLY A 207 -2.12 -7.42 -19.73
CA GLY A 207 -3.45 -7.40 -20.30
C GLY A 207 -4.41 -6.38 -19.73
N PHE A 208 -3.94 -5.45 -18.89
CA PHE A 208 -4.77 -4.32 -18.45
C PHE A 208 -4.87 -3.27 -19.55
N ASN A 209 -6.06 -2.72 -19.77
CA ASN A 209 -6.35 -1.76 -20.83
C ASN A 209 -7.02 -0.46 -20.35
N SER A 210 -7.50 -0.42 -19.10
CA SER A 210 -8.03 0.80 -18.47
C SER A 210 -7.27 1.11 -17.19
N PHE A 211 -6.93 2.41 -16.99
CA PHE A 211 -6.12 2.85 -15.86
C PHE A 211 -6.63 4.15 -15.29
N THR A 212 -6.82 4.19 -13.98
CA THR A 212 -7.04 5.43 -13.22
C THR A 212 -5.98 5.53 -12.13
N THR A 213 -5.26 6.65 -12.06
CA THR A 213 -4.22 6.86 -11.05
C THR A 213 -4.53 8.09 -10.22
N LYS A 214 -4.50 7.96 -8.90
CA LYS A 214 -4.59 9.08 -7.95
C LYS A 214 -3.35 9.11 -7.09
N TYR A 215 -2.79 10.32 -6.90
CA TYR A 215 -1.60 10.54 -6.09
C TYR A 215 -1.96 11.08 -4.71
N PHE A 216 -1.06 10.90 -3.75
CA PHE A 216 -1.24 11.36 -2.38
C PHE A 216 0.08 11.87 -1.80
N ASN A 217 -0.05 12.76 -0.82
CA ASN A 217 1.04 13.30 -0.02
C ASN A 217 2.06 14.11 -0.86
N CYS A 218 1.61 15.23 -1.36
CA CYS A 218 2.42 16.31 -1.96
C CYS A 218 2.85 17.37 -0.92
N SER A 219 2.46 17.19 0.35
CA SER A 219 2.71 18.17 1.41
C SER A 219 4.20 18.37 1.66
N PRO A 220 4.67 19.62 1.84
CA PRO A 220 6.05 19.93 2.18
C PRO A 220 6.42 19.61 3.64
N ILE A 221 5.52 19.03 4.44
CA ILE A 221 5.84 18.62 5.81
C ILE A 221 6.71 17.37 5.78
N PHE A 222 7.95 17.52 6.22
CA PHE A 222 8.99 16.49 6.14
C PHE A 222 9.29 15.81 7.47
N PHE A 223 8.69 16.28 8.57
CA PHE A 223 9.01 15.82 9.91
C PHE A 223 7.83 15.09 10.56
N ASN A 224 8.12 14.01 11.26
CA ASN A 224 7.17 13.24 12.06
C ASN A 224 6.91 13.93 13.41
N PHE A 225 6.35 15.15 13.39
CA PHE A 225 5.88 15.81 14.59
C PHE A 225 4.40 15.52 14.82
N PRO A 226 3.96 15.42 16.08
CA PRO A 226 2.54 15.43 16.40
C PRO A 226 1.93 16.73 15.89
N ILE A 227 0.87 16.62 15.10
CA ILE A 227 0.20 17.80 14.53
C ILE A 227 -1.11 18.00 15.29
N HIS A 228 -1.35 19.22 15.77
CA HIS A 228 -2.61 19.55 16.43
C HIS A 228 -3.80 19.34 15.45
N SER A 229 -4.91 18.76 15.91
CA SER A 229 -6.06 18.38 15.09
C SER A 229 -6.60 19.48 14.16
N LYS A 230 -6.67 20.73 14.63
CA LYS A 230 -7.10 21.87 13.82
C LYS A 230 -6.17 22.19 12.65
N VAL A 231 -4.86 21.95 12.82
CA VAL A 231 -3.86 22.12 11.78
C VAL A 231 -3.90 20.95 10.82
N TRP A 232 -4.18 19.74 11.33
CA TRP A 232 -4.35 18.52 10.57
C TRP A 232 -5.37 18.66 9.43
N ASP A 233 -6.57 19.15 9.73
CA ASP A 233 -7.62 19.31 8.72
C ASP A 233 -7.24 20.28 7.59
N LYS A 234 -6.57 21.39 7.94
CA LYS A 234 -6.06 22.34 6.95
C LYS A 234 -5.01 21.69 6.05
N TRP A 235 -4.06 20.98 6.64
CA TRP A 235 -3.02 20.27 5.90
C TRP A 235 -3.57 19.14 5.03
N TYR A 236 -4.54 18.40 5.54
CA TYR A 236 -5.21 17.35 4.80
C TYR A 236 -5.92 17.89 3.55
N ARG A 237 -6.61 19.03 3.66
CA ARG A 237 -7.26 19.70 2.52
C ARG A 237 -6.24 20.25 1.52
N LEU A 238 -5.17 20.88 1.99
CA LEU A 238 -4.09 21.39 1.14
C LEU A 238 -3.43 20.25 0.37
N ASP A 239 -3.07 19.16 1.03
CA ASP A 239 -2.49 17.99 0.39
C ASP A 239 -3.44 17.39 -0.66
N SER A 240 -4.74 17.33 -0.35
CA SER A 240 -5.76 16.89 -1.29
C SER A 240 -5.79 17.75 -2.57
N HIS A 241 -5.67 19.04 -2.41
CA HIS A 241 -5.65 19.98 -3.54
C HIS A 241 -4.37 19.83 -4.37
N LEU A 242 -3.20 19.83 -3.74
CA LEU A 242 -1.91 19.70 -4.42
C LEU A 242 -1.77 18.36 -5.15
N SER A 243 -2.25 17.26 -4.56
CA SER A 243 -2.15 15.92 -5.15
C SER A 243 -3.09 15.69 -6.33
N SER A 244 -4.14 16.48 -6.46
CA SER A 244 -5.10 16.39 -7.57
C SER A 244 -4.78 17.29 -8.77
N HIS A 245 -3.85 18.25 -8.62
CA HIS A 245 -3.51 19.25 -9.64
C HIS A 245 -2.08 19.08 -10.18
N TYR A 246 -1.41 20.20 -10.47
CA TYR A 246 -0.13 20.24 -11.16
C TYR A 246 1.03 19.47 -10.50
N MET A 247 1.01 19.31 -9.17
CA MET A 247 2.09 18.68 -8.43
C MET A 247 1.93 17.17 -8.22
N ARG A 248 0.92 16.55 -8.81
CA ARG A 248 0.61 15.13 -8.62
C ARG A 248 1.81 14.19 -8.84
N HIS A 249 2.65 14.50 -9.85
CA HIS A 249 3.84 13.68 -10.17
C HIS A 249 4.97 13.80 -9.15
N LEU A 250 4.93 14.80 -8.27
CA LEU A 250 5.91 15.03 -7.22
C LEU A 250 5.47 14.50 -5.85
N CYS A 251 4.26 13.95 -5.76
CA CYS A 251 3.71 13.38 -4.53
C CYS A 251 4.50 12.15 -4.05
N SER A 252 4.33 11.77 -2.78
CA SER A 252 5.06 10.65 -2.18
C SER A 252 4.71 9.29 -2.75
N GLY A 253 3.48 9.12 -3.20
CA GLY A 253 3.01 7.88 -3.77
C GLY A 253 1.74 8.03 -4.59
N GLY A 254 1.32 6.95 -5.21
CA GLY A 254 0.09 6.85 -5.96
C GLY A 254 -0.65 5.54 -5.70
N VAL A 255 -1.92 5.52 -6.06
CA VAL A 255 -2.75 4.32 -6.16
C VAL A 255 -3.24 4.21 -7.60
N VAL A 256 -3.03 3.04 -8.18
CA VAL A 256 -3.51 2.69 -9.53
C VAL A 256 -4.69 1.76 -9.38
N PHE A 257 -5.77 2.08 -10.08
CA PHE A 257 -6.84 1.18 -10.42
C PHE A 257 -6.65 0.77 -11.88
N ALA A 258 -6.47 -0.53 -12.12
CA ALA A 258 -6.27 -1.09 -13.45
C ALA A 258 -7.32 -2.16 -13.72
N SER A 259 -7.91 -2.19 -14.93
CA SER A 259 -8.96 -3.13 -15.31
C SER A 259 -8.59 -3.89 -16.58
N LYS A 260 -8.94 -5.17 -16.60
CA LYS A 260 -8.99 -6.02 -17.80
C LYS A 260 -10.42 -5.94 -18.35
N LEU A 261 -10.71 -4.95 -19.17
CA LEU A 261 -12.02 -4.87 -19.81
C LEU A 261 -12.02 -5.75 -21.08
N SER A 262 -12.97 -6.67 -21.19
CA SER A 262 -13.21 -7.37 -22.45
C SER A 262 -13.54 -6.31 -23.50
N GLN A 263 -12.78 -6.28 -24.61
CA GLN A 263 -13.22 -5.52 -25.78
C GLN A 263 -14.48 -6.25 -26.27
N GLU A 264 -15.65 -5.67 -26.01
CA GLU A 264 -16.86 -6.07 -26.74
C GLU A 264 -16.58 -5.85 -28.24
N LYS A 265 -16.62 -6.96 -28.98
CA LYS A 265 -16.53 -6.95 -30.43
C LYS A 265 -17.85 -6.51 -31.03
#